data_74e571fd943ba41cab5ea211cfaa94ea
#
_entry.id   74e571fd943ba41cab5ea211cfaa94ea
#
_cell.length_a   1.000
_cell.length_b   1.000
_cell.length_c   1.000
_cell.angle_alpha   90.00
_cell.angle_beta   90.00
_cell.angle_gamma   90.00
#
_symmetry.space_group_name_H-M   'P 1'
#
loop_
_entity.id
_entity.type
_entity.pdbx_description
1 polymer ?
#
loop_
_entity_poly.entity_id
_entity_poly.type
_entity_poly.pdbx_seq_one_letter_code
_entity_poly.pdbx_strand_id
1 'polypeptide(L)'
;MTYKVLNNITLKNVNNGVISNISTDLLVIPVNKKVTASAEFKELDKKSKGYLSKSAKDSLSPSHQSHVITSLDSISAKKILLIKDVNQKNDIYLWLNKYKSIAKLANSLNCKSLSILDGQSYPAGKDQSWFLEMIARSIESGAYIFSTTKNKTAKAEKVGSNVVSSQASLKNVSIITSKLSANGIKKAKASISRGFSVGEGVNTAKHLGDLPANHATPKLIEKIVKNTLKQYSGLKVKTLNEKDLARLKMGSYLSVSKGSDEPPRMIIIEYNGGKKAEKPVALVGKGITFDTGGISIKPSSGMDEMKWDMCGAGTVFGVMCSLARAKADVNVVGIMACAENMPSARATKPGDVVTSMSGQTIEVLNTDAEGRLVLADALTYVGRYEPSYVIDMATLTGAVVIALGSHASGVMANNQFLADKIIESGEETGDRAWQLPLWNEYKSCTRTNFADLANIGGGREAGTIHAAAFLSKFAEDYKWAHMDIAASAWSSSPKGGTGRPVPLICDLILNKKLK
;
A
#
# COMPACT_ATOMS: atom_id res chain seq x y z
N MET A 1 16.68 8.10 -1.48
CA MET A 1 15.69 8.44 -2.55
C MET A 1 14.36 8.65 -1.87
N THR A 2 13.69 9.76 -2.10
CA THR A 2 12.31 9.98 -1.62
C THR A 2 11.37 9.48 -2.70
N TYR A 3 10.41 8.65 -2.35
CA TYR A 3 9.35 8.22 -3.28
C TYR A 3 8.17 9.20 -3.30
N LYS A 4 8.44 10.39 -2.82
CA LYS A 4 7.57 11.54 -2.89
C LYS A 4 7.48 12.03 -4.34
N VAL A 5 6.29 11.98 -4.92
CA VAL A 5 6.06 12.44 -6.30
C VAL A 5 5.78 13.93 -6.34
N LEU A 6 4.92 14.41 -5.44
CA LEU A 6 4.56 15.81 -5.33
C LEU A 6 5.51 16.57 -4.40
N ASN A 7 5.77 17.84 -4.71
CA ASN A 7 6.51 18.70 -3.80
C ASN A 7 5.72 18.96 -2.51
N ASN A 8 4.43 19.26 -2.66
CA ASN A 8 3.51 19.52 -1.56
C ASN A 8 2.04 19.40 -2.00
N ILE A 9 1.18 19.25 -0.99
CA ILE A 9 -0.26 19.48 -1.13
C ILE A 9 -0.62 20.58 -0.14
N THR A 10 -1.17 21.69 -0.63
CA THR A 10 -1.48 22.87 0.17
C THR A 10 -2.98 23.08 0.30
N LEU A 11 -3.39 23.72 1.39
CA LEU A 11 -4.74 24.23 1.58
C LEU A 11 -4.79 25.70 1.14
N LYS A 12 -5.73 26.04 0.26
CA LYS A 12 -6.12 27.42 -0.05
C LYS A 12 -7.51 27.69 0.53
N ASN A 13 -7.57 28.46 1.61
CA ASN A 13 -8.83 28.89 2.19
C ASN A 13 -9.26 30.22 1.58
N VAL A 14 -10.35 30.22 0.83
CA VAL A 14 -10.83 31.38 0.07
C VAL A 14 -11.92 32.08 0.87
N ASN A 15 -11.54 32.95 1.81
CA ASN A 15 -12.49 33.66 2.66
C ASN A 15 -13.13 34.90 2.01
N ASN A 16 -12.47 35.52 1.05
CA ASN A 16 -12.97 36.64 0.23
C ASN A 16 -12.20 36.72 -1.11
N GLY A 17 -11.57 35.63 -1.52
CA GLY A 17 -10.76 35.57 -2.71
C GLY A 17 -11.55 35.13 -3.93
N VAL A 18 -11.14 35.62 -5.08
CA VAL A 18 -11.74 35.27 -6.36
C VAL A 18 -11.08 34.00 -6.89
N ILE A 19 -11.84 32.89 -6.95
CA ILE A 19 -11.34 31.59 -7.42
C ILE A 19 -10.88 31.67 -8.87
N SER A 20 -11.49 32.49 -9.68
CA SER A 20 -11.11 32.73 -11.07
C SER A 20 -9.67 33.19 -11.25
N ASN A 21 -9.05 33.79 -10.22
CA ASN A 21 -7.67 34.29 -10.25
C ASN A 21 -6.65 33.23 -9.81
N ILE A 22 -7.07 31.99 -9.48
CA ILE A 22 -6.15 30.93 -9.09
C ILE A 22 -5.41 30.42 -10.33
N SER A 23 -4.15 30.82 -10.46
CA SER A 23 -3.27 30.28 -11.49
C SER A 23 -2.94 28.83 -11.21
N THR A 24 -3.32 27.93 -12.12
CA THR A 24 -3.07 26.49 -12.08
C THR A 24 -3.12 25.91 -13.50
N ASP A 25 -2.41 24.80 -13.73
CA ASP A 25 -2.50 24.16 -15.05
C ASP A 25 -3.82 23.41 -15.21
N LEU A 26 -4.38 22.85 -14.10
CA LEU A 26 -5.66 22.15 -14.10
C LEU A 26 -6.47 22.53 -12.85
N LEU A 27 -7.67 23.07 -13.04
CA LEU A 27 -8.66 23.29 -11.99
C LEU A 27 -9.72 22.20 -12.05
N VAL A 28 -9.91 21.45 -10.95
CA VAL A 28 -10.92 20.40 -10.84
C VAL A 28 -12.12 20.92 -10.07
N ILE A 29 -13.29 20.79 -10.67
CA ILE A 29 -14.55 21.24 -10.09
C ILE A 29 -15.49 20.01 -10.00
N PRO A 30 -15.78 19.48 -8.78
CA PRO A 30 -16.82 18.50 -8.58
C PRO A 30 -18.19 19.13 -8.84
N VAL A 31 -19.01 18.53 -9.70
CA VAL A 31 -20.33 19.05 -10.07
C VAL A 31 -21.41 18.33 -9.28
N ASN A 32 -21.98 19.00 -8.30
CA ASN A 32 -23.13 18.55 -7.50
C ASN A 32 -23.99 19.77 -7.08
N LYS A 33 -25.17 19.50 -6.47
CA LYS A 33 -26.09 20.57 -6.06
C LYS A 33 -25.47 21.57 -5.08
N LYS A 34 -24.58 21.13 -4.17
CA LYS A 34 -23.94 22.00 -3.19
C LYS A 34 -22.90 22.90 -3.84
N VAL A 35 -22.04 22.33 -4.70
CA VAL A 35 -21.00 23.09 -5.42
C VAL A 35 -21.61 24.08 -6.40
N THR A 36 -22.59 23.67 -7.21
CA THR A 36 -23.24 24.58 -8.17
C THR A 36 -24.02 25.70 -7.49
N ALA A 37 -24.45 25.52 -6.24
CA ALA A 37 -25.07 26.58 -5.43
C ALA A 37 -24.05 27.44 -4.69
N SER A 38 -22.78 27.04 -4.62
CA SER A 38 -21.73 27.80 -3.91
C SER A 38 -21.41 29.13 -4.56
N ALA A 39 -20.93 30.08 -3.75
CA ALA A 39 -20.50 31.38 -4.24
C ALA A 39 -19.32 31.25 -5.22
N GLU A 40 -18.44 30.30 -4.95
CA GLU A 40 -17.25 29.99 -5.72
C GLU A 40 -17.59 29.52 -7.14
N PHE A 41 -18.53 28.58 -7.26
CA PHE A 41 -18.97 28.09 -8.58
C PHE A 41 -19.72 29.19 -9.34
N LYS A 42 -20.62 29.91 -8.67
CA LYS A 42 -21.37 31.03 -9.29
C LYS A 42 -20.46 32.13 -9.81
N GLU A 43 -19.36 32.42 -9.10
CA GLU A 43 -18.34 33.36 -9.57
C GLU A 43 -17.70 32.87 -10.86
N LEU A 44 -17.21 31.62 -10.89
CA LEU A 44 -16.60 31.01 -12.07
C LEU A 44 -17.59 30.93 -13.24
N ASP A 45 -18.84 30.57 -12.97
CA ASP A 45 -19.88 30.45 -14.00
C ASP A 45 -20.26 31.81 -14.57
N LYS A 46 -20.41 32.84 -13.72
CA LYS A 46 -20.62 34.23 -14.17
C LYS A 46 -19.45 34.74 -15.03
N LYS A 47 -18.22 34.49 -14.62
CA LYS A 47 -17.01 34.84 -15.40
C LYS A 47 -16.95 34.13 -16.74
N SER A 48 -17.38 32.89 -16.80
CA SER A 48 -17.48 32.12 -18.04
C SER A 48 -18.76 32.37 -18.84
N LYS A 49 -19.56 33.37 -18.46
CA LYS A 49 -20.86 33.70 -19.09
C LYS A 49 -21.82 32.51 -19.16
N GLY A 50 -21.89 31.69 -18.10
CA GLY A 50 -22.74 30.49 -18.00
C GLY A 50 -22.20 29.24 -18.70
N TYR A 51 -20.99 29.32 -19.27
CA TYR A 51 -20.42 28.20 -20.03
C TYR A 51 -20.15 26.96 -19.18
N LEU A 52 -19.72 27.13 -17.91
CA LEU A 52 -19.46 25.99 -17.02
C LEU A 52 -20.73 25.22 -16.67
N SER A 53 -21.83 25.92 -16.35
CA SER A 53 -23.13 25.30 -16.09
C SER A 53 -23.66 24.59 -17.33
N LYS A 54 -23.56 25.18 -18.51
CA LYS A 54 -23.94 24.59 -19.78
C LYS A 54 -23.12 23.32 -20.06
N SER A 55 -21.79 23.40 -19.99
CA SER A 55 -20.90 22.27 -20.21
C SER A 55 -21.14 21.13 -19.22
N ALA A 56 -21.41 21.45 -17.94
CA ALA A 56 -21.75 20.45 -16.95
C ALA A 56 -23.03 19.70 -17.30
N LYS A 57 -24.05 20.41 -17.79
CA LYS A 57 -25.35 19.83 -18.19
C LYS A 57 -25.21 18.96 -19.44
N ASP A 58 -24.49 19.45 -20.45
CA ASP A 58 -24.44 18.83 -21.76
C ASP A 58 -23.44 17.65 -21.81
N SER A 59 -22.36 17.70 -21.04
CA SER A 59 -21.25 16.76 -21.14
C SER A 59 -21.19 15.71 -20.01
N LEU A 60 -21.84 15.93 -18.86
CA LEU A 60 -21.81 14.99 -17.74
C LEU A 60 -23.05 14.10 -17.70
N SER A 61 -22.86 12.81 -17.80
CA SER A 61 -23.90 11.78 -17.76
C SER A 61 -23.46 10.60 -16.87
N PRO A 62 -24.32 9.60 -16.60
CA PRO A 62 -23.87 8.38 -15.91
C PRO A 62 -22.72 7.66 -16.63
N SER A 63 -22.66 7.72 -17.96
CA SER A 63 -21.59 7.12 -18.80
C SER A 63 -20.39 8.06 -19.00
N HIS A 64 -20.58 9.38 -18.87
CA HIS A 64 -19.51 10.39 -19.05
C HIS A 64 -19.33 11.18 -17.78
N GLN A 65 -18.47 10.70 -16.90
CA GLN A 65 -18.33 11.25 -15.53
C GLN A 65 -17.33 12.41 -15.41
N SER A 66 -16.65 12.77 -16.50
CA SER A 66 -15.70 13.89 -16.50
C SER A 66 -15.63 14.58 -17.85
N HIS A 67 -15.36 15.89 -17.84
CA HIS A 67 -15.23 16.69 -19.05
C HIS A 67 -14.11 17.71 -18.88
N VAL A 68 -13.15 17.75 -19.81
CA VAL A 68 -12.03 18.71 -19.82
C VAL A 68 -12.37 19.89 -20.74
N ILE A 69 -12.31 21.09 -20.18
CA ILE A 69 -12.45 22.35 -20.89
C ILE A 69 -11.06 22.96 -21.02
N THR A 70 -10.65 23.30 -22.22
CA THR A 70 -9.40 24.02 -22.49
C THR A 70 -9.66 25.51 -22.45
N SER A 71 -8.83 26.24 -21.72
CA SER A 71 -8.74 27.69 -21.60
C SER A 71 -10.06 28.49 -21.72
N LEU A 72 -10.37 29.23 -20.68
CA LEU A 72 -11.37 30.30 -20.69
C LEU A 72 -10.63 31.56 -20.29
N ASP A 73 -10.54 32.57 -21.17
CA ASP A 73 -9.76 33.82 -20.96
C ASP A 73 -10.10 34.56 -19.67
N SER A 74 -11.32 34.36 -19.17
CA SER A 74 -11.82 34.96 -17.93
C SER A 74 -11.40 34.21 -16.65
N ILE A 75 -10.73 33.05 -16.75
CA ILE A 75 -10.32 32.19 -15.63
C ILE A 75 -8.83 31.88 -15.78
N SER A 76 -8.04 32.14 -14.74
CA SER A 76 -6.58 31.94 -14.75
C SER A 76 -6.11 30.49 -14.81
N ALA A 77 -7.00 29.50 -14.68
CA ALA A 77 -6.67 28.09 -14.89
C ALA A 77 -6.54 27.79 -16.38
N LYS A 78 -5.44 27.14 -16.79
CA LYS A 78 -5.21 26.77 -18.20
C LYS A 78 -6.19 25.72 -18.72
N LYS A 79 -6.65 24.83 -17.85
CA LYS A 79 -7.65 23.79 -18.13
C LYS A 79 -8.59 23.66 -16.94
N ILE A 80 -9.83 23.30 -17.21
CA ILE A 80 -10.83 23.01 -16.18
C ILE A 80 -11.33 21.59 -16.40
N LEU A 81 -11.33 20.78 -15.34
CA LEU A 81 -11.91 19.45 -15.32
C LEU A 81 -13.21 19.48 -14.51
N LEU A 82 -14.32 19.38 -15.19
CA LEU A 82 -15.60 19.11 -14.54
C LEU A 82 -15.70 17.60 -14.26
N ILE A 83 -15.99 17.24 -13.01
CA ILE A 83 -16.21 15.85 -12.62
C ILE A 83 -17.62 15.72 -12.03
N LYS A 84 -18.38 14.75 -12.54
CA LYS A 84 -19.65 14.40 -11.91
C LYS A 84 -19.39 13.85 -10.53
N ASP A 85 -20.07 14.40 -9.53
CA ASP A 85 -19.95 13.87 -8.18
C ASP A 85 -20.50 12.44 -8.14
N VAL A 86 -19.78 11.54 -7.44
CA VAL A 86 -20.23 10.17 -7.30
C VAL A 86 -21.47 10.18 -6.45
N ASN A 87 -22.58 9.68 -7.02
CA ASN A 87 -23.82 9.57 -6.29
C ASN A 87 -23.57 8.78 -5.00
N GLN A 88 -23.99 9.33 -3.88
CA GLN A 88 -23.60 9.05 -2.49
C GLN A 88 -23.95 7.65 -1.93
N LYS A 89 -24.23 6.68 -2.76
CA LYS A 89 -24.31 5.28 -2.31
C LYS A 89 -22.89 4.72 -2.11
N ASN A 90 -22.20 5.36 -1.21
CA ASN A 90 -21.21 4.83 -0.24
C ASN A 90 -20.09 3.90 -0.73
N ASP A 91 -19.71 3.89 -1.99
CA ASP A 91 -18.52 3.17 -2.39
C ASP A 91 -17.28 4.08 -2.30
N ILE A 92 -16.66 4.07 -1.10
CA ILE A 92 -15.41 4.79 -0.81
C ILE A 92 -14.32 4.40 -1.81
N TYR A 93 -14.25 3.13 -2.21
CA TYR A 93 -13.26 2.63 -3.17
C TYR A 93 -13.39 3.31 -4.54
N LEU A 94 -14.61 3.39 -5.09
CA LEU A 94 -14.86 4.08 -6.36
C LEU A 94 -14.54 5.57 -6.26
N TRP A 95 -14.91 6.18 -5.14
CA TRP A 95 -14.64 7.59 -4.88
C TRP A 95 -13.12 7.88 -4.87
N LEU A 96 -12.34 7.08 -4.16
CA LEU A 96 -10.88 7.23 -4.09
C LEU A 96 -10.20 7.00 -5.44
N ASN A 97 -10.65 6.01 -6.21
CA ASN A 97 -10.10 5.72 -7.54
C ASN A 97 -10.35 6.88 -8.51
N LYS A 98 -11.44 7.61 -8.37
CA LYS A 98 -11.69 8.81 -9.15
C LYS A 98 -10.62 9.87 -8.92
N TYR A 99 -10.25 10.16 -7.66
CA TYR A 99 -9.18 11.12 -7.36
C TYR A 99 -7.79 10.62 -7.78
N LYS A 100 -7.51 9.32 -7.68
CA LYS A 100 -6.29 8.74 -8.28
C LYS A 100 -6.24 8.96 -9.80
N SER A 101 -7.37 8.80 -10.48
CA SER A 101 -7.48 9.02 -11.93
C SER A 101 -7.27 10.47 -12.33
N ILE A 102 -7.69 11.44 -11.50
CA ILE A 102 -7.41 12.87 -11.72
C ILE A 102 -5.91 13.15 -11.73
N ALA A 103 -5.13 12.57 -10.80
CA ALA A 103 -3.69 12.75 -10.78
C ALA A 103 -3.01 12.12 -12.01
N LYS A 104 -3.49 10.95 -12.47
CA LYS A 104 -3.03 10.32 -13.71
C LYS A 104 -3.33 11.19 -14.92
N LEU A 105 -4.54 11.74 -15.01
CA LEU A 105 -4.96 12.66 -16.08
C LEU A 105 -4.10 13.93 -16.07
N ALA A 106 -3.83 14.52 -14.91
CA ALA A 106 -2.96 15.69 -14.81
C ALA A 106 -1.55 15.41 -15.37
N ASN A 107 -1.00 14.23 -15.07
CA ASN A 107 0.28 13.80 -15.64
C ASN A 107 0.20 13.60 -17.17
N SER A 108 -0.85 12.97 -17.70
CA SER A 108 -1.01 12.78 -19.16
C SER A 108 -1.20 14.09 -19.92
N LEU A 109 -1.78 15.09 -19.27
CA LEU A 109 -1.92 16.45 -19.79
C LEU A 109 -0.67 17.33 -19.57
N ASN A 110 0.42 16.78 -19.05
CA ASN A 110 1.66 17.47 -18.69
C ASN A 110 1.46 18.66 -17.73
N CYS A 111 0.47 18.60 -16.85
CA CYS A 111 0.22 19.63 -15.86
C CYS A 111 1.28 19.56 -14.74
N LYS A 112 1.86 20.72 -14.40
CA LYS A 112 2.78 20.86 -13.26
C LYS A 112 2.05 21.20 -11.97
N SER A 113 0.86 21.81 -12.08
CA SER A 113 0.03 22.24 -10.97
C SER A 113 -1.42 21.79 -11.13
N LEU A 114 -2.04 21.43 -10.02
CA LEU A 114 -3.43 20.98 -9.91
C LEU A 114 -4.10 21.71 -8.75
N SER A 115 -5.28 22.28 -8.98
CA SER A 115 -6.13 22.83 -7.92
C SER A 115 -7.46 22.06 -7.89
N ILE A 116 -7.92 21.65 -6.72
CA ILE A 116 -9.16 20.87 -6.54
C ILE A 116 -10.10 21.67 -5.65
N LEU A 117 -11.29 21.99 -6.15
CA LEU A 117 -12.34 22.59 -5.33
C LEU A 117 -12.93 21.53 -4.42
N ASP A 118 -13.08 21.86 -3.12
CA ASP A 118 -13.78 21.01 -2.17
C ASP A 118 -15.24 20.82 -2.63
N GLY A 119 -15.64 19.56 -2.84
CA GLY A 119 -16.97 19.22 -3.34
C GLY A 119 -18.09 19.40 -2.33
N GLN A 120 -17.77 19.67 -1.04
CA GLN A 120 -18.73 19.82 0.07
C GLN A 120 -19.75 18.66 0.16
N SER A 121 -19.42 17.54 -0.47
CA SER A 121 -20.22 16.32 -0.50
C SER A 121 -19.32 15.14 -0.22
N TYR A 122 -19.56 14.47 0.89
CA TYR A 122 -18.73 13.39 1.39
C TYR A 122 -19.54 12.11 1.49
N PRO A 123 -18.93 10.93 1.44
CA PRO A 123 -19.61 9.66 1.73
C PRO A 123 -20.33 9.70 3.08
N ALA A 124 -21.39 8.91 3.25
CA ALA A 124 -22.18 8.91 4.49
C ALA A 124 -21.30 8.63 5.71
N GLY A 125 -21.48 9.41 6.76
CA GLY A 125 -20.71 9.32 8.00
C GLY A 125 -19.29 9.90 7.92
N LYS A 126 -18.91 10.52 6.80
CA LYS A 126 -17.60 11.16 6.61
C LYS A 126 -17.71 12.68 6.67
N ASP A 127 -16.64 13.32 7.14
CA ASP A 127 -16.52 14.77 7.26
C ASP A 127 -15.45 15.35 6.31
N GLN A 128 -15.28 16.66 6.37
CA GLN A 128 -14.27 17.37 5.59
C GLN A 128 -12.83 16.91 5.94
N SER A 129 -12.55 16.58 7.20
CA SER A 129 -11.23 16.15 7.62
C SER A 129 -10.86 14.81 6.97
N TRP A 130 -11.79 13.87 6.96
CA TRP A 130 -11.65 12.60 6.24
C TRP A 130 -11.45 12.84 4.73
N PHE A 131 -12.27 13.69 4.13
CA PHE A 131 -12.17 14.04 2.71
C PHE A 131 -10.79 14.58 2.34
N LEU A 132 -10.27 15.54 3.10
CA LEU A 132 -8.98 16.17 2.85
C LEU A 132 -7.82 15.17 2.97
N GLU A 133 -7.89 14.28 3.95
CA GLU A 133 -6.91 13.22 4.12
C GLU A 133 -6.94 12.24 2.94
N MET A 134 -8.12 11.76 2.57
CA MET A 134 -8.29 10.78 1.51
C MET A 134 -7.94 11.33 0.13
N ILE A 135 -8.27 12.58 -0.17
CA ILE A 135 -7.82 13.24 -1.42
C ILE A 135 -6.31 13.36 -1.45
N ALA A 136 -5.69 13.86 -0.39
CA ALA A 136 -4.24 14.04 -0.35
C ALA A 136 -3.51 12.71 -0.61
N ARG A 137 -3.96 11.63 0.05
CA ARG A 137 -3.46 10.27 -0.19
C ARG A 137 -3.66 9.82 -1.64
N SER A 138 -4.87 10.01 -2.16
CA SER A 138 -5.23 9.52 -3.49
C SER A 138 -4.48 10.23 -4.60
N ILE A 139 -4.32 11.54 -4.50
CA ILE A 139 -3.59 12.34 -5.48
C ILE A 139 -2.10 11.99 -5.45
N GLU A 140 -1.46 11.92 -4.27
CA GLU A 140 -0.04 11.53 -4.17
C GLU A 140 0.19 10.14 -4.75
N SER A 141 -0.62 9.14 -4.34
CA SER A 141 -0.48 7.77 -4.82
C SER A 141 -0.88 7.59 -6.30
N GLY A 142 -1.78 8.42 -6.81
CA GLY A 142 -2.20 8.43 -8.22
C GLY A 142 -1.21 9.12 -9.16
N ALA A 143 -0.40 10.03 -8.65
CA ALA A 143 0.63 10.73 -9.42
C ALA A 143 1.89 9.88 -9.67
N TYR A 144 2.03 8.73 -8.99
CA TYR A 144 3.18 7.84 -9.12
C TYR A 144 3.33 7.28 -10.53
N ILE A 145 4.55 7.35 -11.06
CA ILE A 145 4.98 6.73 -12.31
C ILE A 145 6.33 6.05 -12.06
N PHE A 146 6.43 4.75 -12.35
CA PHE A 146 7.70 4.03 -12.28
C PHE A 146 8.61 4.43 -13.44
N SER A 147 9.82 4.90 -13.14
CA SER A 147 10.78 5.37 -14.14
C SER A 147 12.24 4.96 -13.86
N THR A 148 12.48 4.18 -12.80
CA THR A 148 13.84 3.90 -12.31
C THR A 148 14.73 3.19 -13.33
N THR A 149 14.16 2.27 -14.09
CA THR A 149 14.87 1.48 -15.12
C THR A 149 14.64 2.01 -16.54
N LYS A 150 13.87 3.10 -16.68
CA LYS A 150 13.61 3.70 -18.01
C LYS A 150 14.69 4.69 -18.38
N ASN A 151 15.00 4.77 -19.68
CA ASN A 151 15.90 5.80 -20.19
C ASN A 151 15.30 7.19 -19.96
N LYS A 152 16.03 8.06 -19.28
CA LYS A 152 15.60 9.44 -18.95
C LYS A 152 15.45 10.35 -20.16
N THR A 153 16.08 10.01 -21.28
CA THR A 153 16.01 10.76 -22.55
C THR A 153 14.86 10.31 -23.46
N ALA A 154 14.18 9.20 -23.12
CA ALA A 154 13.05 8.74 -23.90
C ALA A 154 11.92 9.78 -23.87
N LYS A 155 11.56 10.30 -25.06
CA LYS A 155 10.40 11.20 -25.23
C LYS A 155 9.13 10.45 -24.89
N ALA A 156 8.10 11.17 -24.43
CA ALA A 156 6.78 10.62 -24.21
C ALA A 156 6.26 9.97 -25.51
N GLU A 157 5.97 8.68 -25.47
CA GLU A 157 5.41 7.97 -26.62
C GLU A 157 3.87 8.03 -26.58
N LYS A 158 3.28 8.20 -27.78
CA LYS A 158 1.83 8.06 -27.94
C LYS A 158 1.52 6.57 -28.11
N VAL A 159 0.77 6.02 -27.16
CA VAL A 159 0.20 4.66 -27.27
C VAL A 159 -1.31 4.84 -27.42
N GLY A 160 -1.80 4.73 -28.66
CA GLY A 160 -3.20 5.05 -28.99
C GLY A 160 -3.50 6.54 -28.77
N SER A 161 -4.63 6.85 -28.11
CA SER A 161 -5.02 8.22 -27.75
C SER A 161 -4.30 8.76 -26.50
N ASN A 162 -3.49 7.95 -25.80
CA ASN A 162 -2.85 8.32 -24.55
C ASN A 162 -1.37 8.65 -24.72
N VAL A 163 -0.96 9.78 -24.16
CA VAL A 163 0.45 10.15 -24.01
C VAL A 163 0.98 9.48 -22.75
N VAL A 164 1.85 8.49 -22.90
CA VAL A 164 2.54 7.87 -21.77
C VAL A 164 3.81 8.66 -21.46
N SER A 165 3.75 9.52 -20.45
CA SER A 165 4.94 10.20 -19.94
C SER A 165 5.83 9.23 -19.17
N SER A 166 7.14 9.26 -19.44
CA SER A 166 8.14 8.49 -18.68
C SER A 166 8.40 9.05 -17.28
N GLN A 167 7.93 10.26 -16.98
CA GLN A 167 8.12 10.93 -15.69
C GLN A 167 6.85 11.67 -15.27
N ALA A 168 6.60 11.74 -13.95
CA ALA A 168 5.51 12.52 -13.40
C ALA A 168 5.75 14.02 -13.60
N SER A 169 4.84 14.69 -14.31
CA SER A 169 4.85 16.13 -14.55
C SER A 169 4.26 16.89 -13.35
N LEU A 170 3.23 16.35 -12.71
CA LEU A 170 2.54 16.97 -11.59
C LEU A 170 3.48 17.11 -10.39
N LYS A 171 3.60 18.35 -9.87
CA LYS A 171 4.49 18.67 -8.74
C LYS A 171 3.78 19.35 -7.58
N ASN A 172 2.82 20.21 -7.86
CA ASN A 172 2.16 21.02 -6.84
C ASN A 172 0.65 20.82 -6.90
N VAL A 173 0.05 20.62 -5.73
CA VAL A 173 -1.40 20.46 -5.60
C VAL A 173 -1.93 21.44 -4.58
N SER A 174 -3.10 22.04 -4.86
CA SER A 174 -3.83 22.87 -3.90
C SER A 174 -5.24 22.34 -3.75
N ILE A 175 -5.70 22.18 -2.52
CA ILE A 175 -7.11 21.93 -2.23
C ILE A 175 -7.74 23.25 -1.81
N ILE A 176 -8.79 23.65 -2.52
CA ILE A 176 -9.47 24.92 -2.32
C ILE A 176 -10.69 24.66 -1.45
N THR A 177 -10.73 25.33 -0.31
CA THR A 177 -11.90 25.32 0.61
C THR A 177 -12.34 26.76 0.85
N SER A 178 -13.54 26.94 1.38
CA SER A 178 -14.04 28.26 1.76
C SER A 178 -14.50 28.31 3.20
N LYS A 179 -14.41 29.50 3.80
CA LYS A 179 -15.03 29.86 5.10
C LYS A 179 -14.59 29.00 6.30
N LEU A 180 -13.32 28.52 6.30
CA LEU A 180 -12.78 27.84 7.47
C LEU A 180 -12.35 28.84 8.54
N SER A 181 -12.69 28.55 9.79
CA SER A 181 -12.14 29.20 10.97
C SER A 181 -10.64 28.90 11.13
N ALA A 182 -9.92 29.63 11.96
CA ALA A 182 -8.50 29.37 12.25
C ALA A 182 -8.26 27.93 12.73
N ASN A 183 -9.12 27.41 13.60
CA ASN A 183 -9.07 26.01 14.07
C ASN A 183 -9.39 25.03 12.93
N GLY A 184 -10.36 25.33 12.08
CA GLY A 184 -10.69 24.55 10.88
C GLY A 184 -9.50 24.45 9.93
N ILE A 185 -8.78 25.56 9.69
CA ILE A 185 -7.56 25.58 8.88
C ILE A 185 -6.47 24.67 9.49
N LYS A 186 -6.27 24.72 10.82
CA LYS A 186 -5.29 23.86 11.51
C LYS A 186 -5.62 22.39 11.33
N LYS A 187 -6.89 21.99 11.56
CA LYS A 187 -7.37 20.61 11.36
C LYS A 187 -7.21 20.17 9.90
N ALA A 188 -7.64 20.97 8.95
CA ALA A 188 -7.54 20.70 7.52
C ALA A 188 -6.08 20.47 7.07
N LYS A 189 -5.15 21.31 7.51
CA LYS A 189 -3.71 21.13 7.24
C LYS A 189 -3.16 19.83 7.83
N ALA A 190 -3.57 19.47 9.03
CA ALA A 190 -3.17 18.21 9.68
C ALA A 190 -3.68 16.99 8.89
N SER A 191 -4.96 17.00 8.47
CA SER A 191 -5.54 15.92 7.63
C SER A 191 -4.82 15.78 6.29
N ILE A 192 -4.56 16.88 5.59
CA ILE A 192 -3.79 16.88 4.33
C ILE A 192 -2.40 16.31 4.55
N SER A 193 -1.69 16.73 5.60
CA SER A 193 -0.35 16.24 5.92
C SER A 193 -0.34 14.75 6.21
N ARG A 194 -1.34 14.24 6.93
CA ARG A 194 -1.48 12.82 7.24
C ARG A 194 -1.76 12.01 5.96
N GLY A 195 -2.72 12.42 5.15
CA GLY A 195 -3.04 11.77 3.88
C GLY A 195 -1.86 11.76 2.92
N PHE A 196 -1.12 12.86 2.84
CA PHE A 196 0.10 12.97 2.04
C PHE A 196 1.19 11.99 2.52
N SER A 197 1.38 11.85 3.84
CA SER A 197 2.34 10.90 4.41
C SER A 197 1.99 9.45 4.07
N VAL A 198 0.70 9.10 4.13
CA VAL A 198 0.24 7.75 3.73
C VAL A 198 0.39 7.53 2.23
N GLY A 199 0.09 8.53 1.40
CA GLY A 199 0.29 8.48 -0.05
C GLY A 199 1.75 8.24 -0.44
N GLU A 200 2.70 8.88 0.25
CA GLU A 200 4.13 8.65 0.07
C GLU A 200 4.53 7.22 0.47
N GLY A 201 3.98 6.68 1.57
CA GLY A 201 4.19 5.28 1.96
C GLY A 201 3.65 4.29 0.93
N VAL A 202 2.47 4.56 0.35
CA VAL A 202 1.92 3.78 -0.77
C VAL A 202 2.90 3.78 -1.96
N ASN A 203 3.44 4.94 -2.32
CA ASN A 203 4.41 5.06 -3.41
C ASN A 203 5.73 4.36 -3.09
N THR A 204 6.15 4.37 -1.83
CA THR A 204 7.34 3.64 -1.35
C THR A 204 7.16 2.13 -1.54
N ALA A 205 6.01 1.58 -1.13
CA ALA A 205 5.69 0.17 -1.32
C ALA A 205 5.59 -0.20 -2.80
N LYS A 206 4.89 0.59 -3.61
CA LYS A 206 4.81 0.41 -5.07
C LYS A 206 6.19 0.38 -5.70
N HIS A 207 7.02 1.37 -5.37
CA HIS A 207 8.34 1.51 -5.99
C HIS A 207 9.21 0.30 -5.70
N LEU A 208 9.22 -0.18 -4.44
CA LEU A 208 10.01 -1.34 -4.07
C LEU A 208 9.55 -2.60 -4.80
N GLY A 209 8.23 -2.83 -4.89
CA GLY A 209 7.66 -3.97 -5.62
C GLY A 209 7.83 -3.87 -7.14
N ASP A 210 7.79 -2.66 -7.71
CA ASP A 210 7.92 -2.46 -9.16
C ASP A 210 9.37 -2.61 -9.66
N LEU A 211 10.37 -2.56 -8.77
CA LEU A 211 11.75 -2.82 -9.15
C LEU A 211 11.89 -4.24 -9.72
N PRO A 212 12.60 -4.44 -10.83
CA PRO A 212 13.01 -5.76 -11.27
C PRO A 212 13.85 -6.47 -10.20
N ALA A 213 13.79 -7.80 -10.13
CA ALA A 213 14.47 -8.58 -9.09
C ALA A 213 15.99 -8.33 -9.05
N ASN A 214 16.64 -8.12 -10.19
CA ASN A 214 18.06 -7.75 -10.28
C ASN A 214 18.39 -6.35 -9.73
N HIS A 215 17.38 -5.52 -9.45
CA HIS A 215 17.47 -4.22 -8.78
C HIS A 215 16.90 -4.23 -7.36
N ALA A 216 16.27 -5.32 -6.96
CA ALA A 216 15.64 -5.50 -5.65
C ALA A 216 16.06 -6.79 -4.94
N THR A 217 17.35 -7.18 -5.06
CA THR A 217 17.88 -8.31 -4.30
C THR A 217 17.84 -8.01 -2.79
N PRO A 218 17.85 -9.01 -1.89
CA PRO A 218 17.79 -8.77 -0.44
C PRO A 218 18.83 -7.75 0.04
N LYS A 219 20.05 -7.78 -0.50
CA LYS A 219 21.13 -6.83 -0.19
C LYS A 219 20.84 -5.43 -0.72
N LEU A 220 20.26 -5.30 -1.91
CA LEU A 220 19.91 -4.00 -2.49
C LEU A 220 18.73 -3.38 -1.76
N ILE A 221 17.73 -4.17 -1.35
CA ILE A 221 16.61 -3.72 -0.49
C ILE A 221 17.15 -3.18 0.83
N GLU A 222 18.07 -3.88 1.50
CA GLU A 222 18.72 -3.38 2.72
C GLU A 222 19.32 -1.99 2.50
N LYS A 223 20.07 -1.80 1.40
CA LYS A 223 20.68 -0.51 1.04
C LYS A 223 19.64 0.58 0.79
N ILE A 224 18.57 0.25 0.07
CA ILE A 224 17.45 1.17 -0.21
C ILE A 224 16.80 1.61 1.10
N VAL A 225 16.44 0.67 1.97
CA VAL A 225 15.80 0.94 3.26
C VAL A 225 16.67 1.84 4.13
N LYS A 226 17.93 1.44 4.36
CA LYS A 226 18.87 2.23 5.16
C LYS A 226 19.05 3.66 4.64
N ASN A 227 19.20 3.82 3.32
CA ASN A 227 19.36 5.15 2.73
C ASN A 227 18.10 6.01 2.78
N THR A 228 16.93 5.40 2.57
CA THR A 228 15.65 6.13 2.63
C THR A 228 15.35 6.58 4.06
N LEU A 229 15.57 5.73 5.05
CA LEU A 229 15.20 6.01 6.43
C LEU A 229 16.11 7.02 7.13
N LYS A 230 17.32 7.29 6.60
CA LYS A 230 18.22 8.33 7.12
C LYS A 230 17.58 9.73 7.16
N GLN A 231 16.59 10.01 6.33
CA GLN A 231 15.91 11.31 6.28
C GLN A 231 14.81 11.48 7.34
N TYR A 232 14.48 10.42 8.08
CA TYR A 232 13.45 10.45 9.12
C TYR A 232 14.06 10.32 10.50
N SER A 233 13.56 11.11 11.46
CA SER A 233 13.89 10.96 12.87
C SER A 233 13.06 9.85 13.52
N GLY A 234 13.55 9.30 14.64
CA GLY A 234 12.82 8.29 15.43
C GLY A 234 12.88 6.87 14.89
N LEU A 235 13.58 6.63 13.78
CA LEU A 235 13.77 5.31 13.18
C LEU A 235 15.15 4.74 13.48
N LYS A 236 15.19 3.44 13.83
CA LYS A 236 16.41 2.64 13.92
C LYS A 236 16.30 1.47 12.96
N VAL A 237 17.38 1.17 12.26
CA VAL A 237 17.44 0.04 11.32
C VAL A 237 18.54 -0.91 11.74
N LYS A 238 18.18 -2.17 11.95
CA LYS A 238 19.09 -3.29 12.17
C LYS A 238 18.89 -4.30 11.06
N THR A 239 19.95 -4.95 10.63
CA THR A 239 19.88 -6.04 9.64
C THR A 239 20.55 -7.27 10.23
N LEU A 240 19.91 -8.42 10.09
CA LEU A 240 20.48 -9.72 10.30
C LEU A 240 20.90 -10.29 8.94
N ASN A 241 22.17 -10.58 8.79
CA ASN A 241 22.70 -11.26 7.60
C ASN A 241 22.63 -12.78 7.77
N GLU A 242 23.05 -13.52 6.77
CA GLU A 242 23.01 -14.99 6.75
C GLU A 242 23.69 -15.63 7.97
N LYS A 243 24.87 -15.11 8.40
CA LYS A 243 25.58 -15.61 9.58
C LYS A 243 24.80 -15.34 10.87
N ASP A 244 24.13 -14.20 10.95
CA ASP A 244 23.28 -13.86 12.10
C ASP A 244 22.04 -14.78 12.16
N LEU A 245 21.41 -15.06 11.01
CA LEU A 245 20.28 -15.98 10.90
C LEU A 245 20.70 -17.40 11.31
N ALA A 246 21.87 -17.87 10.87
CA ALA A 246 22.41 -19.17 11.26
C ALA A 246 22.68 -19.26 12.76
N ARG A 247 23.30 -18.22 13.37
CA ARG A 247 23.55 -18.15 14.81
C ARG A 247 22.24 -18.17 15.63
N LEU A 248 21.15 -17.60 15.08
CA LEU A 248 19.83 -17.62 15.68
C LEU A 248 19.06 -18.92 15.39
N LYS A 249 19.68 -19.88 14.72
CA LYS A 249 19.08 -21.16 14.34
C LYS A 249 17.81 -21.02 13.47
N MET A 250 17.76 -20.03 12.60
CA MET A 250 16.67 -19.78 11.68
C MET A 250 16.75 -20.71 10.45
N GLY A 251 16.67 -22.02 10.67
CA GLY A 251 16.85 -23.01 9.61
C GLY A 251 15.71 -23.02 8.60
N SER A 252 14.48 -22.68 9.02
CA SER A 252 13.35 -22.52 8.12
C SER A 252 13.56 -21.37 7.14
N TYR A 253 14.02 -20.20 7.62
CA TYR A 253 14.34 -19.04 6.79
C TYR A 253 15.48 -19.35 5.80
N LEU A 254 16.58 -19.92 6.30
CA LEU A 254 17.78 -20.22 5.50
C LEU A 254 17.51 -21.27 4.43
N SER A 255 16.58 -22.19 4.65
CA SER A 255 16.23 -23.22 3.66
C SER A 255 15.71 -22.62 2.35
N VAL A 256 15.02 -21.48 2.42
CA VAL A 256 14.47 -20.80 1.24
C VAL A 256 15.58 -20.20 0.38
N SER A 257 16.53 -19.50 0.99
CA SER A 257 17.62 -18.83 0.26
C SER A 257 18.76 -19.76 -0.18
N LYS A 258 18.75 -21.03 0.25
CA LYS A 258 19.83 -21.98 0.03
C LYS A 258 20.16 -22.21 -1.45
N GLY A 259 19.16 -22.06 -2.32
CA GLY A 259 19.30 -22.21 -3.78
C GLY A 259 19.83 -20.96 -4.50
N SER A 260 19.79 -19.79 -3.86
CA SER A 260 20.22 -18.53 -4.46
C SER A 260 21.69 -18.21 -4.15
N ASP A 261 22.34 -17.42 -5.02
CA ASP A 261 23.62 -16.77 -4.75
C ASP A 261 23.46 -15.43 -4.04
N GLU A 262 22.23 -14.88 -3.98
CA GLU A 262 21.91 -13.66 -3.24
C GLU A 262 21.62 -14.00 -1.76
N PRO A 263 22.49 -13.55 -0.82
CA PRO A 263 22.33 -13.91 0.58
C PRO A 263 21.12 -13.23 1.22
N PRO A 264 20.39 -13.95 2.09
CA PRO A 264 19.18 -13.42 2.72
C PRO A 264 19.47 -12.25 3.66
N ARG A 265 18.46 -11.44 3.91
CA ARG A 265 18.49 -10.30 4.85
C ARG A 265 17.18 -10.22 5.61
N MET A 266 17.23 -10.28 6.93
CA MET A 266 16.11 -9.85 7.76
C MET A 266 16.37 -8.42 8.23
N ILE A 267 15.54 -7.48 7.75
CA ILE A 267 15.68 -6.05 8.01
C ILE A 267 14.66 -5.66 9.07
N ILE A 268 15.11 -5.16 10.19
CA ILE A 268 14.30 -4.73 11.32
C ILE A 268 14.30 -3.20 11.36
N ILE A 269 13.13 -2.59 11.44
CA ILE A 269 12.92 -1.15 11.50
C ILE A 269 12.13 -0.85 12.78
N GLU A 270 12.73 -0.15 13.72
CA GLU A 270 12.08 0.27 14.95
C GLU A 270 11.70 1.75 14.86
N TYR A 271 10.43 2.06 15.09
CA TYR A 271 9.91 3.41 15.21
C TYR A 271 9.42 3.65 16.64
N ASN A 272 10.05 4.59 17.32
CA ASN A 272 9.79 4.93 18.71
C ASN A 272 9.23 6.36 18.79
N GLY A 273 7.98 6.55 18.34
CA GLY A 273 7.29 7.83 18.37
C GLY A 273 6.37 8.02 19.57
N GLY A 274 6.00 6.91 20.23
CA GLY A 274 5.13 6.88 21.41
C GLY A 274 5.89 6.90 22.74
N LYS A 275 5.17 6.67 23.83
CA LYS A 275 5.76 6.59 25.16
C LYS A 275 6.62 5.34 25.30
N LYS A 276 7.76 5.45 25.99
CA LYS A 276 8.72 4.35 26.18
C LYS A 276 8.10 3.10 26.83
N ALA A 277 7.10 3.26 27.71
CA ALA A 277 6.43 2.17 28.39
C ALA A 277 5.35 1.48 27.54
N GLU A 278 4.98 2.03 26.38
CA GLU A 278 3.96 1.43 25.51
C GLU A 278 4.61 0.33 24.65
N LYS A 279 4.03 -0.88 24.73
CA LYS A 279 4.44 -2.01 23.88
C LYS A 279 4.22 -1.69 22.40
N PRO A 280 5.16 -2.07 21.52
CA PRO A 280 5.00 -1.78 20.09
C PRO A 280 3.93 -2.66 19.44
N VAL A 281 3.36 -2.18 18.34
CA VAL A 281 2.70 -3.05 17.34
C VAL A 281 3.79 -3.60 16.43
N ALA A 282 3.74 -4.90 16.16
CA ALA A 282 4.69 -5.55 15.25
C ALA A 282 4.08 -5.79 13.88
N LEU A 283 4.82 -5.44 12.84
CA LEU A 283 4.49 -5.70 11.44
C LEU A 283 5.55 -6.60 10.84
N VAL A 284 5.15 -7.75 10.28
CA VAL A 284 6.07 -8.70 9.65
C VAL A 284 5.70 -8.83 8.18
N GLY A 285 6.63 -8.65 7.26
CA GLY A 285 6.37 -8.69 5.83
C GLY A 285 7.18 -9.74 5.10
N LYS A 286 6.51 -10.62 4.32
CA LYS A 286 7.16 -11.50 3.34
C LYS A 286 7.92 -10.65 2.33
N GLY A 287 9.18 -10.98 2.11
CA GLY A 287 10.09 -10.27 1.22
C GLY A 287 10.81 -11.17 0.24
N ILE A 288 10.10 -12.10 -0.41
CA ILE A 288 10.69 -12.96 -1.44
C ILE A 288 10.93 -12.13 -2.69
N THR A 289 12.19 -11.79 -2.93
CA THR A 289 12.57 -10.80 -3.95
C THR A 289 12.39 -11.29 -5.38
N PHE A 290 12.47 -12.60 -5.56
CA PHE A 290 12.01 -13.34 -6.73
C PHE A 290 11.70 -14.78 -6.32
N ASP A 291 10.58 -15.31 -6.80
CA ASP A 291 10.14 -16.65 -6.48
C ASP A 291 9.96 -17.51 -7.74
N THR A 292 10.89 -18.44 -7.94
CA THR A 292 10.79 -19.45 -8.99
C THR A 292 9.98 -20.68 -8.57
N GLY A 293 9.66 -20.79 -7.26
CA GLY A 293 9.18 -22.02 -6.64
C GLY A 293 10.30 -22.95 -6.14
N GLY A 294 11.56 -22.65 -6.43
CA GLY A 294 12.67 -23.52 -6.11
C GLY A 294 12.64 -24.82 -6.95
N ILE A 295 12.91 -25.98 -6.33
CA ILE A 295 12.82 -27.28 -7.01
C ILE A 295 11.38 -27.59 -7.45
N SER A 296 10.37 -27.19 -6.69
CA SER A 296 8.97 -27.23 -7.08
C SER A 296 8.63 -26.07 -8.03
N ILE A 297 9.28 -26.05 -9.21
CA ILE A 297 9.32 -24.90 -10.12
C ILE A 297 7.94 -24.49 -10.64
N LYS A 298 7.69 -23.18 -10.64
CA LYS A 298 6.48 -22.59 -11.21
C LYS A 298 6.45 -22.71 -12.76
N PRO A 299 5.26 -22.71 -13.38
CA PRO A 299 5.15 -22.49 -14.81
C PRO A 299 5.78 -21.16 -15.24
N SER A 300 6.37 -21.10 -16.45
CA SER A 300 6.97 -19.87 -16.98
C SER A 300 5.97 -18.73 -17.16
N SER A 301 4.71 -19.06 -17.46
CA SER A 301 3.64 -18.07 -17.61
C SER A 301 3.36 -17.35 -16.30
N GLY A 302 3.55 -16.02 -16.29
CA GLY A 302 3.33 -15.18 -15.11
C GLY A 302 4.47 -15.20 -14.10
N MET A 303 5.58 -15.94 -14.34
CA MET A 303 6.72 -15.96 -13.42
C MET A 303 7.38 -14.59 -13.30
N ASP A 304 7.30 -13.72 -14.30
CA ASP A 304 7.77 -12.34 -14.27
C ASP A 304 7.05 -11.48 -13.21
N GLU A 305 5.83 -11.88 -12.81
CA GLU A 305 5.07 -11.23 -11.73
C GLU A 305 5.60 -11.59 -10.33
N MET A 306 6.43 -12.61 -10.20
CA MET A 306 7.03 -13.05 -8.95
C MET A 306 8.07 -12.07 -8.38
N LYS A 307 8.39 -11.00 -9.08
CA LYS A 307 9.08 -9.83 -8.52
C LYS A 307 8.26 -9.09 -7.45
N TRP A 308 6.91 -9.21 -7.48
CA TRP A 308 6.01 -8.63 -6.48
C TRP A 308 5.82 -9.51 -5.24
N ASP A 309 6.45 -10.67 -5.19
CA ASP A 309 6.35 -11.59 -4.07
C ASP A 309 7.05 -11.08 -2.77
N MET A 310 7.56 -9.89 -2.83
CA MET A 310 8.12 -9.12 -1.73
C MET A 310 7.22 -7.95 -1.26
N CYS A 311 6.00 -7.84 -1.76
CA CYS A 311 5.11 -6.71 -1.43
C CYS A 311 4.68 -6.66 0.04
N GLY A 312 4.73 -7.79 0.77
CA GLY A 312 4.57 -7.78 2.23
C GLY A 312 5.65 -6.94 2.92
N ALA A 313 6.91 -7.16 2.59
CA ALA A 313 8.03 -6.35 3.06
C ALA A 313 7.93 -4.90 2.54
N GLY A 314 7.50 -4.72 1.30
CA GLY A 314 7.23 -3.39 0.73
C GLY A 314 6.17 -2.62 1.52
N THR A 315 5.12 -3.30 1.98
CA THR A 315 4.09 -2.72 2.86
C THR A 315 4.66 -2.28 4.20
N VAL A 316 5.43 -3.15 4.87
CA VAL A 316 6.12 -2.79 6.12
C VAL A 316 6.95 -1.52 5.93
N PHE A 317 7.77 -1.46 4.89
CA PHE A 317 8.61 -0.31 4.60
C PHE A 317 7.79 0.96 4.34
N GLY A 318 6.71 0.87 3.54
CA GLY A 318 5.81 1.99 3.25
C GLY A 318 5.11 2.52 4.49
N VAL A 319 4.63 1.64 5.38
CA VAL A 319 4.02 2.02 6.66
C VAL A 319 5.03 2.72 7.55
N MET A 320 6.24 2.18 7.72
CA MET A 320 7.28 2.80 8.56
C MET A 320 7.66 4.21 8.08
N CYS A 321 7.76 4.42 6.76
CA CYS A 321 7.96 5.75 6.17
C CYS A 321 6.78 6.70 6.49
N SER A 322 5.54 6.21 6.36
CA SER A 322 4.33 6.99 6.63
C SER A 322 4.26 7.45 8.09
N LEU A 323 4.51 6.54 9.03
CA LEU A 323 4.48 6.82 10.47
C LEU A 323 5.55 7.86 10.87
N ALA A 324 6.77 7.67 10.39
CA ALA A 324 7.87 8.59 10.68
C ALA A 324 7.62 9.98 10.11
N ARG A 325 7.10 10.07 8.87
CA ARG A 325 6.76 11.34 8.25
C ARG A 325 5.60 12.05 8.95
N ALA A 326 4.58 11.29 9.33
CA ALA A 326 3.45 11.82 10.10
C ALA A 326 3.82 12.18 11.54
N LYS A 327 5.03 11.83 12.00
CA LYS A 327 5.47 11.95 13.40
C LYS A 327 4.46 11.32 14.36
N ALA A 328 4.05 10.08 14.05
CA ALA A 328 3.00 9.37 14.75
C ALA A 328 3.39 9.11 16.22
N ASP A 329 2.47 9.36 17.15
CA ASP A 329 2.65 9.09 18.59
C ASP A 329 2.32 7.60 18.89
N VAL A 330 3.18 6.70 18.40
CA VAL A 330 3.07 5.23 18.51
C VAL A 330 4.45 4.58 18.49
N ASN A 331 4.56 3.36 19.02
CA ASN A 331 5.74 2.51 18.89
C ASN A 331 5.42 1.36 17.93
N VAL A 332 6.27 1.15 16.94
CA VAL A 332 6.09 0.09 15.94
C VAL A 332 7.43 -0.58 15.63
N VAL A 333 7.42 -1.91 15.51
CA VAL A 333 8.55 -2.66 14.96
C VAL A 333 8.14 -3.30 13.64
N GLY A 334 8.86 -3.00 12.57
CA GLY A 334 8.67 -3.60 11.25
C GLY A 334 9.77 -4.61 10.95
N ILE A 335 9.41 -5.80 10.49
CA ILE A 335 10.36 -6.84 10.05
C ILE A 335 10.10 -7.14 8.59
N MET A 336 11.13 -7.03 7.76
CA MET A 336 11.12 -7.40 6.34
C MET A 336 11.94 -8.68 6.18
N ALA A 337 11.28 -9.80 5.90
CA ALA A 337 11.91 -11.10 5.74
C ALA A 337 12.32 -11.32 4.27
N CYS A 338 13.50 -10.81 3.90
CA CYS A 338 13.96 -10.78 2.51
C CYS A 338 14.85 -12.00 2.17
N ALA A 339 14.41 -12.79 1.17
CA ALA A 339 15.12 -13.92 0.60
C ALA A 339 14.81 -14.04 -0.90
N GLU A 340 15.56 -14.85 -1.63
CA GLU A 340 15.27 -15.20 -3.01
C GLU A 340 15.14 -16.73 -3.11
N ASN A 341 14.08 -17.22 -3.77
CA ASN A 341 13.82 -18.66 -3.95
C ASN A 341 14.18 -19.12 -5.36
N MET A 342 15.30 -19.82 -5.48
CA MET A 342 15.86 -20.26 -6.76
C MET A 342 16.14 -21.77 -6.79
N PRO A 343 15.99 -22.44 -7.95
CA PRO A 343 16.43 -23.80 -8.15
C PRO A 343 17.95 -23.83 -8.35
N SER A 344 18.64 -24.72 -7.66
CA SER A 344 20.05 -25.00 -7.89
C SER A 344 20.44 -26.35 -7.29
N ALA A 345 21.68 -26.77 -7.49
CA ALA A 345 22.21 -27.97 -6.87
C ALA A 345 22.23 -27.92 -5.32
N ARG A 346 22.20 -26.71 -4.75
CA ARG A 346 22.20 -26.48 -3.29
C ARG A 346 20.79 -26.28 -2.72
N ALA A 347 19.77 -26.11 -3.58
CA ALA A 347 18.41 -25.80 -3.15
C ALA A 347 17.84 -26.90 -2.23
N THR A 348 16.95 -26.46 -1.34
CA THR A 348 16.13 -27.37 -0.52
C THR A 348 15.26 -28.22 -1.44
N LYS A 349 15.19 -29.51 -1.15
CA LYS A 349 14.44 -30.50 -1.93
C LYS A 349 13.11 -30.82 -1.23
N PRO A 350 12.04 -31.08 -1.97
CA PRO A 350 10.85 -31.70 -1.40
C PRO A 350 11.20 -32.96 -0.60
N GLY A 351 10.70 -33.03 0.65
CA GLY A 351 11.03 -34.07 1.62
C GLY A 351 12.18 -33.73 2.59
N ASP A 352 12.93 -32.63 2.36
CA ASP A 352 13.92 -32.17 3.34
C ASP A 352 13.21 -31.72 4.63
N VAL A 353 13.83 -32.00 5.78
CA VAL A 353 13.35 -31.53 7.09
C VAL A 353 14.31 -30.44 7.60
N VAL A 354 13.73 -29.31 8.02
CA VAL A 354 14.47 -28.17 8.56
C VAL A 354 13.99 -27.84 9.97
N THR A 355 14.89 -27.27 10.78
CA THR A 355 14.54 -26.83 12.14
C THR A 355 14.38 -25.31 12.17
N SER A 356 13.23 -24.84 12.63
CA SER A 356 12.95 -23.41 12.80
C SER A 356 13.61 -22.84 14.04
N MET A 357 13.63 -21.51 14.16
CA MET A 357 14.13 -20.79 15.35
C MET A 357 13.35 -21.17 16.63
N SER A 358 12.08 -21.55 16.52
CA SER A 358 11.28 -22.02 17.67
C SER A 358 11.68 -23.42 18.16
N GLY A 359 12.50 -24.14 17.40
CA GLY A 359 12.88 -25.52 17.65
C GLY A 359 11.98 -26.54 16.96
N GLN A 360 10.82 -26.15 16.43
CA GLN A 360 9.94 -27.02 15.68
C GLN A 360 10.59 -27.46 14.36
N THR A 361 10.47 -28.73 14.02
CA THR A 361 10.92 -29.30 12.76
C THR A 361 9.83 -29.18 11.70
N ILE A 362 10.22 -28.88 10.46
CA ILE A 362 9.31 -28.65 9.33
C ILE A 362 9.73 -29.54 8.18
N GLU A 363 8.87 -30.43 7.72
CA GLU A 363 9.01 -31.15 6.47
C GLU A 363 8.59 -30.24 5.31
N VAL A 364 9.54 -29.98 4.41
CA VAL A 364 9.30 -29.13 3.23
C VAL A 364 8.79 -30.00 2.09
N LEU A 365 7.49 -30.20 1.98
CA LEU A 365 6.88 -31.00 0.92
C LEU A 365 6.79 -30.27 -0.42
N ASN A 366 6.74 -28.94 -0.38
CA ASN A 366 6.70 -28.09 -1.57
C ASN A 366 7.56 -26.85 -1.35
N THR A 367 8.60 -26.68 -2.17
CA THR A 367 9.49 -25.53 -2.07
C THR A 367 8.91 -24.22 -2.63
N ASP A 368 7.75 -24.28 -3.31
CA ASP A 368 6.94 -23.12 -3.74
C ASP A 368 6.01 -22.59 -2.61
N ALA A 369 6.08 -23.19 -1.44
CA ALA A 369 5.45 -22.72 -0.21
C ALA A 369 6.53 -22.14 0.76
N GLU A 370 7.40 -21.31 0.25
CA GLU A 370 8.61 -20.75 0.86
C GLU A 370 8.31 -19.52 1.74
N GLY A 371 7.30 -18.73 1.37
CA GLY A 371 6.94 -17.51 2.11
C GLY A 371 6.61 -17.78 3.57
N ARG A 372 5.87 -18.86 3.84
CA ARG A 372 5.57 -19.27 5.21
C ARG A 372 6.79 -19.77 5.97
N LEU A 373 7.82 -20.28 5.28
CA LEU A 373 9.07 -20.72 5.91
C LEU A 373 9.90 -19.54 6.42
N VAL A 374 10.05 -18.48 5.63
CA VAL A 374 10.74 -17.25 6.11
C VAL A 374 9.92 -16.54 7.20
N LEU A 375 8.59 -16.57 7.12
CA LEU A 375 7.72 -15.96 8.12
C LEU A 375 7.72 -16.73 9.45
N ALA A 376 7.84 -18.05 9.47
CA ALA A 376 7.91 -18.85 10.69
C ALA A 376 9.02 -18.35 11.62
N ASP A 377 10.23 -18.19 11.11
CA ASP A 377 11.36 -17.68 11.91
C ASP A 377 11.22 -16.19 12.22
N ALA A 378 10.65 -15.38 11.31
CA ALA A 378 10.43 -13.96 11.56
C ALA A 378 9.36 -13.72 12.66
N LEU A 379 8.28 -14.51 12.67
CA LEU A 379 7.25 -14.49 13.72
C LEU A 379 7.81 -14.93 15.07
N THR A 380 8.66 -15.96 15.10
CA THR A 380 9.35 -16.37 16.32
C THR A 380 10.30 -15.25 16.81
N TYR A 381 11.02 -14.61 15.89
CA TYR A 381 11.97 -13.54 16.24
C TYR A 381 11.29 -12.32 16.84
N VAL A 382 10.10 -11.95 16.37
CA VAL A 382 9.41 -10.73 16.78
C VAL A 382 9.04 -10.72 18.27
N GLY A 383 8.92 -11.88 18.91
CA GLY A 383 8.61 -12.02 20.34
C GLY A 383 9.55 -11.30 21.27
N ARG A 384 10.81 -11.10 20.89
CA ARG A 384 11.79 -10.36 21.70
C ARG A 384 11.49 -8.87 21.86
N TYR A 385 10.52 -8.34 21.12
CA TYR A 385 10.01 -6.97 21.25
C TYR A 385 8.76 -6.89 22.13
N GLU A 386 8.25 -8.01 22.64
CA GLU A 386 7.03 -8.10 23.45
C GLU A 386 5.85 -7.29 22.87
N PRO A 387 5.49 -7.50 21.60
CA PRO A 387 4.50 -6.66 20.94
C PRO A 387 3.11 -6.78 21.55
N SER A 388 2.31 -5.70 21.50
CA SER A 388 0.90 -5.73 21.89
C SER A 388 0.04 -6.50 20.90
N TYR A 389 0.36 -6.38 19.60
CA TYR A 389 -0.26 -7.07 18.48
C TYR A 389 0.79 -7.38 17.42
N VAL A 390 0.62 -8.48 16.71
CA VAL A 390 1.44 -8.87 15.57
C VAL A 390 0.55 -8.98 14.33
N ILE A 391 0.93 -8.32 13.24
CA ILE A 391 0.27 -8.44 11.94
C ILE A 391 1.33 -8.82 10.91
N ASP A 392 1.20 -9.99 10.30
CA ASP A 392 2.03 -10.31 9.16
C ASP A 392 1.27 -10.12 7.84
N MET A 393 1.99 -9.72 6.81
CA MET A 393 1.49 -9.45 5.47
C MET A 393 2.33 -10.20 4.46
N ALA A 394 1.69 -11.00 3.64
CA ALA A 394 2.39 -11.82 2.65
C ALA A 394 1.57 -12.00 1.37
N THR A 395 2.24 -11.94 0.24
CA THR A 395 1.76 -12.45 -1.04
C THR A 395 1.90 -13.97 -1.01
N LEU A 396 0.99 -14.62 -0.23
CA LEU A 396 1.28 -15.96 0.23
C LEU A 396 0.71 -17.06 -0.66
N THR A 397 -0.54 -16.89 -1.15
CA THR A 397 -1.20 -17.98 -1.86
C THR A 397 -1.97 -17.52 -3.10
N GLY A 398 -1.91 -18.32 -4.16
CA GLY A 398 -2.86 -18.19 -5.28
C GLY A 398 -4.31 -18.49 -4.87
N ALA A 399 -4.51 -19.22 -3.77
CA ALA A 399 -5.84 -19.56 -3.28
C ALA A 399 -6.66 -18.34 -2.84
N VAL A 400 -6.04 -17.31 -2.26
CA VAL A 400 -6.75 -16.08 -1.90
C VAL A 400 -7.23 -15.31 -3.13
N VAL A 401 -6.48 -15.39 -4.25
CA VAL A 401 -6.89 -14.78 -5.52
C VAL A 401 -8.15 -15.45 -6.06
N ILE A 402 -8.24 -16.79 -5.94
CA ILE A 402 -9.43 -17.56 -6.34
C ILE A 402 -10.62 -17.22 -5.43
N ALA A 403 -10.38 -17.10 -4.11
CA ALA A 403 -11.44 -16.85 -3.12
C ALA A 403 -12.00 -15.43 -3.16
N LEU A 404 -11.13 -14.40 -3.28
CA LEU A 404 -11.51 -12.98 -3.09
C LEU A 404 -11.27 -12.10 -4.32
N GLY A 405 -10.70 -12.65 -5.39
CA GLY A 405 -10.29 -11.86 -6.56
C GLY A 405 -9.25 -10.80 -6.16
N SER A 406 -9.24 -9.66 -6.85
CA SER A 406 -8.30 -8.54 -6.59
C SER A 406 -8.89 -7.44 -5.70
N HIS A 407 -10.05 -7.66 -5.10
CA HIS A 407 -10.82 -6.60 -4.43
C HIS A 407 -10.56 -6.51 -2.92
N ALA A 408 -10.19 -7.61 -2.28
CA ALA A 408 -9.93 -7.66 -0.84
C ALA A 408 -8.69 -8.49 -0.51
N SER A 409 -8.00 -8.14 0.58
CA SER A 409 -6.98 -9.00 1.20
C SER A 409 -7.66 -10.02 2.12
N GLY A 410 -7.14 -11.25 2.19
CA GLY A 410 -7.64 -12.26 3.12
C GLY A 410 -7.09 -12.02 4.52
N VAL A 411 -7.91 -12.16 5.57
CA VAL A 411 -7.50 -12.02 6.98
C VAL A 411 -7.82 -13.30 7.73
N MET A 412 -6.84 -13.91 8.37
CA MET A 412 -7.00 -15.00 9.32
C MET A 412 -6.34 -14.58 10.64
N ALA A 413 -7.01 -14.75 11.77
CA ALA A 413 -6.52 -14.26 13.06
C ALA A 413 -6.85 -15.21 14.21
N ASN A 414 -6.01 -15.19 15.25
CA ASN A 414 -6.30 -15.84 16.53
C ASN A 414 -6.98 -14.91 17.54
N ASN A 415 -7.19 -13.62 17.16
CA ASN A 415 -7.82 -12.61 17.99
C ASN A 415 -8.89 -11.87 17.18
N GLN A 416 -10.18 -12.03 17.56
CA GLN A 416 -11.29 -11.45 16.81
C GLN A 416 -11.31 -9.93 16.83
N PHE A 417 -10.97 -9.30 17.96
CA PHE A 417 -10.88 -7.83 18.04
C PHE A 417 -9.89 -7.28 17.00
N LEU A 418 -8.73 -7.92 16.84
CA LEU A 418 -7.74 -7.50 15.84
C LEU A 418 -8.29 -7.66 14.41
N ALA A 419 -8.96 -8.78 14.12
CA ALA A 419 -9.58 -9.00 12.81
C ALA A 419 -10.64 -7.93 12.49
N ASP A 420 -11.53 -7.63 13.44
CA ASP A 420 -12.59 -6.63 13.28
C ASP A 420 -11.99 -5.25 13.00
N LYS A 421 -10.93 -4.87 13.73
CA LYS A 421 -10.25 -3.58 13.53
C LYS A 421 -9.51 -3.47 12.20
N ILE A 422 -8.96 -4.58 11.69
CA ILE A 422 -8.37 -4.64 10.34
C ILE A 422 -9.47 -4.41 9.28
N ILE A 423 -10.60 -5.09 9.40
CA ILE A 423 -11.72 -4.96 8.46
C ILE A 423 -12.29 -3.55 8.50
N GLU A 424 -12.55 -3.00 9.71
CA GLU A 424 -13.01 -1.62 9.89
C GLU A 424 -12.08 -0.62 9.20
N SER A 425 -10.76 -0.77 9.38
CA SER A 425 -9.77 0.09 8.72
C SER A 425 -9.74 -0.09 7.20
N GLY A 426 -10.03 -1.29 6.72
CA GLY A 426 -10.19 -1.58 5.29
C GLY A 426 -11.36 -0.83 4.66
N GLU A 427 -12.51 -0.83 5.31
CA GLU A 427 -13.70 -0.10 4.87
C GLU A 427 -13.49 1.42 4.94
N GLU A 428 -12.88 1.92 6.03
CA GLU A 428 -12.59 3.34 6.24
C GLU A 428 -11.69 3.92 5.15
N THR A 429 -10.75 3.12 4.68
CA THR A 429 -9.73 3.55 3.71
C THR A 429 -10.02 3.13 2.27
N GLY A 430 -11.06 2.31 2.03
CA GLY A 430 -11.31 1.67 0.75
C GLY A 430 -10.24 0.66 0.34
N ASP A 431 -9.43 0.20 1.28
CA ASP A 431 -8.41 -0.84 1.11
C ASP A 431 -8.92 -2.13 1.75
N ARG A 432 -9.97 -2.69 1.15
CA ARG A 432 -10.82 -3.73 1.73
C ARG A 432 -10.05 -4.99 2.14
N ALA A 433 -10.48 -5.58 3.25
CA ALA A 433 -10.07 -6.88 3.73
C ALA A 433 -11.29 -7.72 4.10
N TRP A 434 -11.16 -9.04 4.06
CA TRP A 434 -12.23 -9.98 4.39
C TRP A 434 -11.70 -11.11 5.26
N GLN A 435 -12.41 -11.42 6.36
CA GLN A 435 -11.99 -12.46 7.29
C GLN A 435 -12.37 -13.84 6.74
N LEU A 436 -11.41 -14.77 6.82
CA LEU A 436 -11.56 -16.19 6.58
C LEU A 436 -11.35 -16.96 7.88
N PRO A 437 -11.95 -18.14 8.06
CA PRO A 437 -11.87 -18.89 9.31
C PRO A 437 -10.47 -19.42 9.59
N LEU A 438 -10.16 -19.63 10.89
CA LEU A 438 -8.92 -20.28 11.35
C LEU A 438 -9.28 -21.30 12.46
N TRP A 439 -10.11 -22.29 12.11
CA TRP A 439 -10.59 -23.31 13.04
C TRP A 439 -9.57 -24.43 13.24
N ASN A 440 -9.76 -25.23 14.30
CA ASN A 440 -8.83 -26.31 14.63
C ASN A 440 -8.78 -27.41 13.56
N GLU A 441 -9.87 -27.60 12.82
CA GLU A 441 -9.94 -28.54 11.70
C GLU A 441 -8.88 -28.21 10.63
N TYR A 442 -8.67 -26.93 10.33
CA TYR A 442 -7.64 -26.49 9.38
C TYR A 442 -6.22 -26.63 9.94
N LYS A 443 -6.04 -26.51 11.26
CA LYS A 443 -4.71 -26.65 11.89
C LYS A 443 -4.16 -28.07 11.82
N SER A 444 -5.02 -29.06 11.64
CA SER A 444 -4.61 -30.46 11.51
C SER A 444 -4.00 -30.80 10.15
N CYS A 445 -4.17 -29.93 9.13
CA CYS A 445 -3.69 -30.18 7.77
C CYS A 445 -2.15 -30.22 7.62
N THR A 446 -1.43 -29.65 8.59
CA THR A 446 0.04 -29.63 8.58
C THR A 446 0.69 -30.84 9.26
N ARG A 447 -0.07 -31.87 9.62
CA ARG A 447 0.48 -33.10 10.22
C ARG A 447 1.33 -33.87 9.20
N THR A 448 2.44 -34.42 9.67
CA THR A 448 3.33 -35.31 8.92
C THR A 448 3.87 -36.40 9.83
N ASN A 449 4.40 -37.45 9.24
CA ASN A 449 5.03 -38.55 9.99
C ASN A 449 6.54 -38.32 10.23
N PHE A 450 7.13 -37.29 9.59
CA PHE A 450 8.59 -37.12 9.53
C PHE A 450 9.11 -35.89 10.24
N ALA A 451 8.22 -34.96 10.66
CA ALA A 451 8.56 -33.76 11.38
C ALA A 451 7.38 -33.33 12.28
N ASP A 452 7.55 -32.27 13.07
CA ASP A 452 6.44 -31.71 13.87
C ASP A 452 5.35 -31.12 12.97
N LEU A 453 5.75 -30.54 11.81
CA LEU A 453 4.87 -29.87 10.85
C LEU A 453 5.32 -30.17 9.41
N ALA A 454 4.35 -30.20 8.48
CA ALA A 454 4.63 -30.04 7.04
C ALA A 454 4.34 -28.60 6.60
N ASN A 455 5.12 -28.07 5.64
CA ASN A 455 4.89 -26.72 5.13
C ASN A 455 3.64 -26.58 4.26
N ILE A 456 3.08 -27.68 3.76
CA ILE A 456 1.79 -27.74 3.07
C ILE A 456 0.99 -28.94 3.56
N GLY A 457 -0.32 -28.89 3.31
CA GLY A 457 -1.23 -30.00 3.57
C GLY A 457 -2.63 -29.70 3.01
N GLY A 458 -3.53 -30.69 3.07
CA GLY A 458 -4.94 -30.49 2.69
C GLY A 458 -5.24 -30.39 1.19
N GLY A 459 -4.31 -30.74 0.31
CA GLY A 459 -4.52 -30.68 -1.14
C GLY A 459 -4.71 -29.25 -1.66
N ARG A 460 -5.69 -29.06 -2.58
CA ARG A 460 -6.00 -27.74 -3.18
C ARG A 460 -7.04 -26.93 -2.39
N GLU A 461 -7.75 -27.56 -1.47
CA GLU A 461 -8.82 -26.97 -0.69
C GLU A 461 -8.27 -26.01 0.38
N ALA A 462 -8.98 -24.92 0.65
CA ALA A 462 -8.68 -23.96 1.72
C ALA A 462 -7.21 -23.49 1.79
N GLY A 463 -6.50 -23.42 0.66
CA GLY A 463 -5.04 -23.20 0.61
C GLY A 463 -4.55 -21.97 1.38
N THR A 464 -5.28 -20.83 1.36
CA THR A 464 -4.90 -19.64 2.13
C THR A 464 -5.11 -19.85 3.64
N ILE A 465 -6.15 -20.59 4.04
CA ILE A 465 -6.43 -20.92 5.44
C ILE A 465 -5.38 -21.88 5.98
N HIS A 466 -4.98 -22.90 5.19
CA HIS A 466 -3.92 -23.85 5.56
C HIS A 466 -2.56 -23.14 5.73
N ALA A 467 -2.27 -22.16 4.88
CA ALA A 467 -1.07 -21.35 5.03
C ALA A 467 -1.07 -20.54 6.34
N ALA A 468 -2.21 -19.92 6.67
CA ALA A 468 -2.38 -19.24 7.95
C ALA A 468 -2.36 -20.21 9.15
N ALA A 469 -2.91 -21.40 9.01
CA ALA A 469 -2.87 -22.45 10.04
C ALA A 469 -1.42 -22.88 10.35
N PHE A 470 -0.57 -23.01 9.33
CA PHE A 470 0.86 -23.22 9.52
C PHE A 470 1.51 -22.06 10.30
N LEU A 471 1.29 -20.80 9.85
CA LEU A 471 1.86 -19.61 10.50
C LEU A 471 1.40 -19.45 11.95
N SER A 472 0.15 -19.82 12.25
CA SER A 472 -0.41 -19.74 13.61
C SER A 472 0.40 -20.51 14.65
N LYS A 473 1.15 -21.56 14.26
CA LYS A 473 2.05 -22.33 15.13
C LYS A 473 3.26 -21.55 15.63
N PHE A 474 3.60 -20.44 14.97
CA PHE A 474 4.70 -19.56 15.32
C PHE A 474 4.22 -18.24 15.91
N ALA A 475 2.91 -18.11 16.17
CA ALA A 475 2.25 -16.91 16.68
C ALA A 475 1.28 -17.20 17.85
N GLU A 476 1.40 -18.36 18.53
CA GLU A 476 0.50 -18.78 19.60
C GLU A 476 0.56 -17.83 20.82
N ASP A 477 1.72 -17.23 21.09
CA ASP A 477 1.94 -16.32 22.22
C ASP A 477 1.49 -14.88 21.96
N TYR A 478 0.96 -14.57 20.78
CA TYR A 478 0.60 -13.21 20.37
C TYR A 478 -0.90 -13.07 20.07
N LYS A 479 -1.41 -11.85 20.22
CA LYS A 479 -2.61 -11.41 19.49
C LYS A 479 -2.20 -11.15 18.05
N TRP A 480 -2.52 -12.08 17.16
CA TRP A 480 -1.96 -12.14 15.81
C TRP A 480 -3.03 -12.16 14.74
N ALA A 481 -2.72 -11.54 13.60
CA ALA A 481 -3.44 -11.67 12.35
C ALA A 481 -2.46 -11.83 11.17
N HIS A 482 -2.78 -12.75 10.28
CA HIS A 482 -2.18 -12.90 8.97
C HIS A 482 -3.04 -12.20 7.92
N MET A 483 -2.41 -11.42 7.05
CA MET A 483 -3.03 -10.84 5.86
C MET A 483 -2.41 -11.45 4.60
N ASP A 484 -3.18 -12.29 3.89
CA ASP A 484 -2.79 -12.78 2.56
C ASP A 484 -3.15 -11.71 1.53
N ILE A 485 -2.12 -11.06 0.99
CA ILE A 485 -2.24 -9.92 0.08
C ILE A 485 -1.93 -10.27 -1.38
N ALA A 486 -1.78 -11.54 -1.73
CA ALA A 486 -1.49 -11.97 -3.09
C ALA A 486 -2.56 -11.50 -4.10
N ALA A 487 -3.82 -11.38 -3.63
CA ALA A 487 -4.92 -10.88 -4.44
C ALA A 487 -4.89 -9.36 -4.70
N SER A 488 -4.21 -8.57 -3.84
CA SER A 488 -4.37 -7.11 -3.78
C SER A 488 -3.08 -6.32 -3.96
N ALA A 489 -1.91 -6.93 -3.80
CA ALA A 489 -0.62 -6.25 -3.76
C ALA A 489 -0.16 -5.72 -5.13
N TRP A 490 -0.57 -6.34 -6.22
CA TRP A 490 -0.28 -5.87 -7.58
C TRP A 490 -1.49 -6.04 -8.50
N SER A 491 -1.37 -5.47 -9.71
CA SER A 491 -2.33 -5.63 -10.82
C SER A 491 -1.59 -6.17 -12.02
N SER A 492 -2.18 -7.14 -12.72
CA SER A 492 -1.65 -7.68 -13.96
C SER A 492 -2.06 -6.84 -15.18
N SER A 493 -3.10 -5.99 -15.06
CA SER A 493 -3.56 -5.11 -16.15
C SER A 493 -4.13 -3.78 -15.63
N PRO A 494 -3.43 -2.64 -15.78
CA PRO A 494 -2.01 -2.55 -16.17
C PRO A 494 -1.09 -3.12 -15.07
N LYS A 495 0.01 -3.74 -15.48
CA LYS A 495 0.98 -4.32 -14.53
C LYS A 495 1.57 -3.25 -13.62
N GLY A 496 1.57 -3.52 -12.30
CA GLY A 496 2.18 -2.64 -11.33
C GLY A 496 1.74 -2.89 -9.89
N GLY A 497 2.59 -2.53 -8.94
CA GLY A 497 2.28 -2.57 -7.52
C GLY A 497 1.14 -1.61 -7.15
N THR A 498 0.25 -2.04 -6.26
CA THR A 498 -0.86 -1.22 -5.78
C THR A 498 -0.50 -0.40 -4.54
N GLY A 499 0.48 -0.87 -3.76
CA GLY A 499 0.84 -0.36 -2.45
C GLY A 499 -0.15 -0.73 -1.34
N ARG A 500 -1.06 -1.68 -1.61
CA ARG A 500 -1.95 -2.27 -0.60
C ARG A 500 -1.19 -3.31 0.22
N PRO A 501 -1.46 -3.42 1.52
CA PRO A 501 -2.44 -2.70 2.34
C PRO A 501 -1.86 -1.53 3.16
N VAL A 502 -0.91 -0.73 2.65
CA VAL A 502 -0.35 0.43 3.38
C VAL A 502 -1.45 1.35 3.92
N PRO A 503 -2.50 1.75 3.15
CA PRO A 503 -3.55 2.62 3.66
C PRO A 503 -4.30 2.04 4.86
N LEU A 504 -4.66 0.77 4.81
CA LEU A 504 -5.36 0.05 5.88
C LEU A 504 -4.52 0.01 7.16
N ILE A 505 -3.26 -0.42 7.05
CA ILE A 505 -2.37 -0.55 8.22
C ILE A 505 -2.05 0.83 8.82
N CYS A 506 -1.85 1.86 7.99
CA CYS A 506 -1.66 3.22 8.48
C CYS A 506 -2.89 3.73 9.25
N ASP A 507 -4.09 3.49 8.77
CA ASP A 507 -5.32 3.89 9.45
C ASP A 507 -5.46 3.19 10.82
N LEU A 508 -5.23 1.88 10.85
CA LEU A 508 -5.26 1.07 12.06
C LEU A 508 -4.33 1.61 13.16
N ILE A 509 -3.12 2.04 12.76
CA ILE A 509 -2.08 2.48 13.70
C ILE A 509 -2.23 3.97 14.02
N LEU A 510 -2.38 4.85 13.03
CA LEU A 510 -2.46 6.31 13.22
C LEU A 510 -3.71 6.73 14.01
N ASN A 511 -4.82 6.01 13.84
CA ASN A 511 -6.06 6.24 14.59
C ASN A 511 -6.11 5.47 15.92
N LYS A 512 -5.01 4.79 16.29
CA LYS A 512 -4.86 4.05 17.57
C LYS A 512 -6.01 3.05 17.80
N LYS A 513 -6.52 2.41 16.75
CA LYS A 513 -7.67 1.49 16.82
C LYS A 513 -7.40 0.22 17.61
N LEU A 514 -6.13 -0.05 17.94
CA LEU A 514 -5.67 -1.19 18.74
C LEU A 514 -5.47 -0.87 20.23
N LYS A 515 -5.86 0.33 20.66
CA LYS A 515 -5.81 0.74 22.08
C LYS A 515 -7.14 0.56 22.76
#